data_49ebea7a2dc267d6dfc0566b8c5b94de
#
_entry.id   49ebea7a2dc267d6dfc0566b8c5b94de
#
_cell.length_a   1.000
_cell.length_b   1.000
_cell.length_c   1.000
_cell.angle_alpha   90.00
_cell.angle_beta   90.00
_cell.angle_gamma   90.00
#
_symmetry.space_group_name_H-M   'P 1'
#
loop_
_entity.id
_entity.type
_entity.pdbx_description
1 polymer ?
#
loop_
_entity_poly.entity_id
_entity_poly.type
_entity_poly.pdbx_seq_one_letter_code
_entity_poly.pdbx_strand_id
1 'polypeptide(L)'
;MDAAAEIIRKMGPVDAVGISTRGQVDGSGVILFDNGPVTDYTGTPVRALLERALGVPVAVENDVNCAAWAEACLGAGQGCGDFLSVIYGTGVGGAIIQNGSLYHGANWSAGEFGAMQLFSQNAQGGGLCAAFYENLASAAALVHAAQGVYPELQDGRQVCERMEDPALSPVIDQWVRNVSYGLSSLIHVFNPGLIVLGGGILKNDALFEKIDACTRTQLMPGFDCVRLVQARLGNRAGMTGAALLAQNLL
;
A
#
# COMPACT_ATOMS: atom_id res chain seq x y z
N MET A 1 22.54 -2.24 -9.62
CA MET A 1 21.91 -2.40 -10.93
C MET A 1 22.46 -3.59 -11.72
N ASP A 2 23.76 -3.89 -11.67
CA ASP A 2 24.35 -4.99 -12.45
C ASP A 2 23.74 -6.36 -12.13
N ALA A 3 23.51 -6.66 -10.85
CA ALA A 3 22.85 -7.91 -10.44
C ALA A 3 21.41 -8.03 -10.99
N ALA A 4 20.66 -6.92 -11.02
CA ALA A 4 19.31 -6.91 -11.60
C ALA A 4 19.37 -7.18 -13.11
N ALA A 5 20.28 -6.51 -13.83
CA ALA A 5 20.47 -6.74 -15.27
C ALA A 5 20.90 -8.18 -15.58
N GLU A 6 21.75 -8.77 -14.74
CA GLU A 6 22.14 -10.18 -14.88
C GLU A 6 20.98 -11.17 -14.69
N ILE A 7 20.12 -10.91 -13.67
CA ILE A 7 18.91 -11.73 -13.45
C ILE A 7 17.98 -11.65 -14.66
N ILE A 8 17.75 -10.44 -15.18
CA ILE A 8 16.86 -10.22 -16.33
C ILE A 8 17.40 -10.96 -17.58
N ARG A 9 18.70 -10.85 -17.84
CA ARG A 9 19.32 -11.57 -18.98
C ARG A 9 19.15 -13.10 -18.89
N LYS A 10 19.14 -13.66 -17.68
CA LYS A 10 18.90 -15.10 -17.44
C LYS A 10 17.46 -15.52 -17.74
N MET A 11 16.52 -14.59 -17.78
CA MET A 11 15.12 -14.89 -18.16
C MET A 11 14.92 -15.08 -19.66
N GLY A 12 15.92 -14.75 -20.48
CA GLY A 12 15.87 -14.83 -21.93
C GLY A 12 15.62 -13.46 -22.59
N PRO A 13 15.41 -13.43 -23.92
CA PRO A 13 15.12 -12.20 -24.63
C PRO A 13 13.77 -11.61 -24.19
N VAL A 14 13.75 -10.31 -23.98
CA VAL A 14 12.56 -9.54 -23.60
C VAL A 14 12.49 -8.26 -24.45
N ASP A 15 11.27 -7.78 -24.74
CA ASP A 15 11.05 -6.57 -25.54
C ASP A 15 11.00 -5.31 -24.66
N ALA A 16 10.60 -5.43 -23.40
CA ALA A 16 10.61 -4.37 -22.39
C ALA A 16 10.74 -4.96 -20.98
N VAL A 17 11.09 -4.13 -20.00
CA VAL A 17 11.25 -4.53 -18.60
C VAL A 17 10.46 -3.61 -17.68
N GLY A 18 9.73 -4.19 -16.74
CA GLY A 18 9.05 -3.47 -15.66
C GLY A 18 9.73 -3.70 -14.32
N ILE A 19 9.98 -2.62 -13.60
CA ILE A 19 10.58 -2.63 -12.27
C ILE A 19 9.56 -2.09 -11.26
N SER A 20 9.17 -2.94 -10.32
CA SER A 20 8.44 -2.54 -9.12
C SER A 20 9.47 -2.35 -8.01
N THR A 21 9.58 -1.15 -7.46
CA THR A 21 10.58 -0.84 -6.45
C THR A 21 9.99 -0.06 -5.29
N ARG A 22 10.63 -0.16 -4.15
CA ARG A 22 10.33 0.72 -3.03
C ARG A 22 10.80 2.15 -3.30
N GLY A 23 10.35 3.09 -2.48
CA GLY A 23 10.69 4.51 -2.57
C GLY A 23 9.85 5.28 -3.58
N GLN A 24 10.02 6.58 -3.57
CA GLN A 24 9.36 7.49 -4.51
C GLN A 24 10.11 7.51 -5.83
N VAL A 25 9.40 7.38 -6.94
CA VAL A 25 9.98 7.27 -8.29
C VAL A 25 9.41 8.39 -9.15
N ASP A 26 10.28 9.15 -9.82
CA ASP A 26 9.84 10.19 -10.75
C ASP A 26 9.54 9.66 -12.16
N GLY A 27 9.00 10.53 -13.02
CA GLY A 27 8.66 10.20 -14.39
C GLY A 27 9.87 9.81 -15.28
N SER A 28 11.10 10.07 -14.84
CA SER A 28 12.33 9.63 -15.52
C SER A 28 12.85 8.29 -14.99
N GLY A 29 12.22 7.72 -13.94
CA GLY A 29 12.63 6.47 -13.32
C GLY A 29 13.83 6.64 -12.38
N VAL A 30 13.98 7.84 -11.78
CA VAL A 30 14.95 8.14 -10.72
C VAL A 30 14.26 7.95 -9.37
N ILE A 31 14.97 7.36 -8.41
CA ILE A 31 14.51 7.24 -7.04
C ILE A 31 14.67 8.60 -6.35
N LEU A 32 13.56 9.29 -6.11
CA LEU A 32 13.56 10.60 -5.46
C LEU A 32 13.90 10.51 -3.98
N PHE A 33 13.34 9.51 -3.31
CA PHE A 33 13.56 9.27 -1.89
C PHE A 33 13.32 7.80 -1.55
N ASP A 34 14.21 7.23 -0.75
CA ASP A 34 14.05 5.94 -0.08
C ASP A 34 14.70 5.98 1.30
N ASN A 35 14.00 5.49 2.32
CA ASN A 35 14.49 5.37 3.70
C ASN A 35 14.79 3.92 4.08
N GLY A 36 14.91 3.03 3.10
CA GLY A 36 15.09 1.61 3.33
C GLY A 36 16.54 1.17 3.52
N PRO A 37 16.74 -0.16 3.57
CA PRO A 37 18.04 -0.76 3.85
C PRO A 37 19.02 -0.71 2.67
N VAL A 38 18.59 -0.26 1.49
CA VAL A 38 19.46 -0.17 0.32
C VAL A 38 20.26 1.13 0.41
N THR A 39 21.55 1.01 0.67
CA THR A 39 22.45 2.15 0.77
C THR A 39 22.53 2.90 -0.57
N ASP A 40 22.54 4.23 -0.51
CA ASP A 40 22.68 5.13 -1.67
C ASP A 40 21.64 4.89 -2.80
N TYR A 41 20.42 4.44 -2.41
CA TYR A 41 19.37 4.21 -3.37
C TYR A 41 18.70 5.50 -3.84
N THR A 42 18.55 6.48 -2.97
CA THR A 42 18.07 7.82 -3.32
C THR A 42 18.98 8.46 -4.39
N GLY A 43 18.38 9.03 -5.42
CA GLY A 43 19.10 9.62 -6.56
C GLY A 43 19.51 8.61 -7.64
N THR A 44 19.25 7.32 -7.46
CA THR A 44 19.61 6.28 -8.43
C THR A 44 18.74 6.37 -9.69
N PRO A 45 19.30 6.59 -10.90
CA PRO A 45 18.55 6.63 -12.16
C PRO A 45 18.31 5.20 -12.69
N VAL A 46 17.41 4.47 -12.03
CA VAL A 46 17.18 3.03 -12.29
C VAL A 46 16.85 2.75 -13.74
N ARG A 47 15.92 3.53 -14.35
CA ARG A 47 15.55 3.38 -15.76
C ARG A 47 16.77 3.48 -16.67
N ALA A 48 17.49 4.59 -16.61
CA ALA A 48 18.62 4.85 -17.52
C ALA A 48 19.74 3.81 -17.36
N LEU A 49 20.00 3.34 -16.12
CA LEU A 49 21.00 2.32 -15.87
C LEU A 49 20.62 0.97 -16.48
N LEU A 50 19.35 0.55 -16.33
CA LEU A 50 18.87 -0.72 -16.85
C LEU A 50 18.68 -0.67 -18.38
N GLU A 51 18.15 0.40 -18.95
CA GLU A 51 18.06 0.59 -20.41
C GLU A 51 19.44 0.51 -21.08
N ARG A 52 20.44 1.18 -20.51
CA ARG A 52 21.83 1.09 -21.00
C ARG A 52 22.39 -0.32 -20.90
N ALA A 53 22.07 -1.06 -19.83
CA ALA A 53 22.58 -2.40 -19.62
C ALA A 53 21.88 -3.46 -20.47
N LEU A 54 20.59 -3.30 -20.76
CA LEU A 54 19.76 -4.31 -21.40
C LEU A 54 19.47 -4.03 -22.88
N GLY A 55 19.49 -2.74 -23.30
CA GLY A 55 19.18 -2.33 -24.66
C GLY A 55 17.68 -2.37 -25.00
N VAL A 56 16.80 -2.42 -24.01
CA VAL A 56 15.33 -2.44 -24.16
C VAL A 56 14.69 -1.37 -23.27
N PRO A 57 13.46 -0.90 -23.60
CA PRO A 57 12.74 0.05 -22.76
C PRO A 57 12.49 -0.47 -21.35
N VAL A 58 12.55 0.43 -20.35
CA VAL A 58 12.34 0.07 -18.94
C VAL A 58 11.31 0.99 -18.29
N ALA A 59 10.24 0.42 -17.77
CA ALA A 59 9.32 1.10 -16.85
C ALA A 59 9.81 0.92 -15.41
N VAL A 60 9.84 1.99 -14.63
CA VAL A 60 10.17 1.93 -13.18
C VAL A 60 9.07 2.64 -12.43
N GLU A 61 8.51 1.97 -11.44
CA GLU A 61 7.41 2.52 -10.64
C GLU A 61 7.49 2.03 -9.18
N ASN A 62 6.91 2.82 -8.28
CA ASN A 62 6.74 2.43 -6.88
C ASN A 62 5.94 1.13 -6.76
N ASP A 63 6.24 0.31 -5.76
CA ASP A 63 5.65 -1.02 -5.57
C ASP A 63 4.14 -0.98 -5.27
N VAL A 64 3.68 0.01 -4.51
CA VAL A 64 2.24 0.20 -4.23
C VAL A 64 1.50 0.72 -5.46
N ASN A 65 2.11 1.63 -6.21
CA ASN A 65 1.58 2.09 -7.50
C ASN A 65 1.48 0.94 -8.51
N CYS A 66 2.52 0.12 -8.62
CA CYS A 66 2.48 -1.09 -9.43
C CYS A 66 1.32 -2.00 -9.02
N ALA A 67 1.16 -2.24 -7.71
CA ALA A 67 0.08 -3.10 -7.22
C ALA A 67 -1.31 -2.51 -7.53
N ALA A 68 -1.49 -1.20 -7.37
CA ALA A 68 -2.73 -0.52 -7.72
C ALA A 68 -3.02 -0.59 -9.23
N TRP A 69 -1.99 -0.42 -10.07
CA TRP A 69 -2.12 -0.56 -11.51
C TRP A 69 -2.54 -1.97 -11.93
N ALA A 70 -1.97 -2.99 -11.31
CA ALA A 70 -2.40 -4.38 -11.53
C ALA A 70 -3.86 -4.60 -11.14
N GLU A 71 -4.29 -4.08 -9.99
CA GLU A 71 -5.68 -4.15 -9.54
C GLU A 71 -6.62 -3.37 -10.47
N ALA A 72 -6.19 -2.26 -11.04
CA ALA A 72 -6.95 -1.51 -12.06
C ALA A 72 -7.16 -2.31 -13.34
N CYS A 73 -6.11 -2.99 -13.82
CA CYS A 73 -6.14 -3.71 -15.09
C CYS A 73 -6.78 -5.10 -14.98
N LEU A 74 -6.48 -5.86 -13.92
CA LEU A 74 -6.77 -7.30 -13.83
C LEU A 74 -7.48 -7.71 -12.52
N GLY A 75 -7.62 -6.81 -11.56
CA GLY A 75 -8.06 -7.14 -10.21
C GLY A 75 -9.37 -6.50 -9.77
N ALA A 76 -9.42 -6.09 -8.51
CA ALA A 76 -10.61 -5.56 -7.86
C ALA A 76 -11.02 -4.16 -8.36
N GLY A 77 -10.09 -3.40 -8.95
CA GLY A 77 -10.33 -2.08 -9.55
C GLY A 77 -10.76 -2.12 -11.01
N GLN A 78 -10.85 -3.30 -11.63
CA GLN A 78 -11.16 -3.43 -13.05
C GLN A 78 -12.51 -2.79 -13.40
N GLY A 79 -12.50 -1.95 -14.44
CA GLY A 79 -13.70 -1.21 -14.88
C GLY A 79 -14.03 0.03 -14.04
N CYS A 80 -13.22 0.36 -13.02
CA CYS A 80 -13.36 1.57 -12.22
C CYS A 80 -12.24 2.57 -12.60
N GLY A 81 -12.61 3.72 -13.16
CA GLY A 81 -11.65 4.74 -13.57
C GLY A 81 -11.05 5.55 -12.43
N ASP A 82 -11.77 5.61 -11.29
CA ASP A 82 -11.38 6.42 -10.15
C ASP A 82 -11.50 5.61 -8.86
N PHE A 83 -10.38 5.26 -8.26
CA PHE A 83 -10.35 4.56 -6.97
C PHE A 83 -9.05 4.79 -6.21
N LEU A 84 -9.06 4.48 -4.93
CA LEU A 84 -7.87 4.46 -4.09
C LEU A 84 -7.45 3.01 -3.82
N SER A 85 -6.16 2.76 -3.77
CA SER A 85 -5.58 1.52 -3.25
C SER A 85 -4.86 1.82 -1.94
N VAL A 86 -5.13 1.04 -0.89
CA VAL A 86 -4.46 1.17 0.41
C VAL A 86 -3.95 -0.21 0.82
N ILE A 87 -2.66 -0.31 1.10
CA ILE A 87 -2.00 -1.59 1.46
C ILE A 87 -1.47 -1.52 2.88
N TYR A 88 -1.97 -2.42 3.74
CA TYR A 88 -1.55 -2.56 5.13
C TYR A 88 -0.54 -3.70 5.27
N GLY A 89 0.73 -3.34 5.32
CA GLY A 89 1.87 -4.24 5.46
C GLY A 89 2.76 -3.85 6.64
N THR A 90 4.07 -3.79 6.41
CA THR A 90 5.05 -3.24 7.39
C THR A 90 4.76 -1.78 7.69
N GLY A 91 4.36 -1.01 6.69
CA GLY A 91 3.80 0.33 6.78
C GLY A 91 2.38 0.38 6.21
N VAL A 92 1.91 1.57 5.84
CA VAL A 92 0.68 1.79 5.08
C VAL A 92 1.05 2.49 3.79
N GLY A 93 0.94 1.77 2.68
CA GLY A 93 1.15 2.34 1.35
C GLY A 93 -0.17 2.74 0.70
N GLY A 94 -0.12 3.72 -0.19
CA GLY A 94 -1.28 4.18 -0.94
C GLY A 94 -0.97 4.47 -2.39
N ALA A 95 -2.00 4.38 -3.23
CA ALA A 95 -1.97 4.80 -4.62
C ALA A 95 -3.34 5.34 -5.04
N ILE A 96 -3.32 6.21 -6.02
CA ILE A 96 -4.51 6.87 -6.54
C ILE A 96 -4.64 6.52 -8.03
N ILE A 97 -5.75 5.92 -8.41
CA ILE A 97 -6.14 5.80 -9.82
C ILE A 97 -7.17 6.88 -10.10
N GLN A 98 -6.89 7.71 -11.11
CA GLN A 98 -7.75 8.80 -11.55
C GLN A 98 -7.84 8.80 -13.08
N ASN A 99 -9.05 8.87 -13.60
CA ASN A 99 -9.32 8.78 -15.06
C ASN A 99 -8.65 7.56 -15.73
N GLY A 100 -8.64 6.42 -15.03
CA GLY A 100 -8.06 5.17 -15.53
C GLY A 100 -6.53 5.13 -15.55
N SER A 101 -5.85 6.05 -14.85
CA SER A 101 -4.39 6.14 -14.81
C SER A 101 -3.88 6.38 -13.41
N LEU A 102 -2.61 6.03 -13.15
CA LEU A 102 -1.94 6.38 -11.89
C LEU A 102 -1.81 7.90 -11.77
N TYR A 103 -2.22 8.44 -10.63
CA TYR A 103 -2.05 9.84 -10.30
C TYR A 103 -0.81 10.01 -9.40
N HIS A 104 0.22 10.62 -9.95
CA HIS A 104 1.50 10.80 -9.25
C HIS A 104 1.61 12.12 -8.49
N GLY A 105 0.68 13.07 -8.70
CA GLY A 105 0.79 14.42 -8.16
C GLY A 105 1.89 15.25 -8.82
N ALA A 106 2.09 16.46 -8.31
CA ALA A 106 3.04 17.42 -8.88
C ALA A 106 4.52 16.98 -8.77
N ASN A 107 4.84 16.20 -7.73
CA ASN A 107 6.21 15.80 -7.38
C ASN A 107 6.39 14.28 -7.33
N TRP A 108 5.57 13.52 -8.03
CA TRP A 108 5.64 12.06 -8.12
C TRP A 108 5.51 11.30 -6.79
N SER A 109 4.90 11.93 -5.78
CA SER A 109 4.76 11.38 -4.42
C SER A 109 3.32 11.37 -3.92
N ALA A 110 2.32 11.41 -4.81
CA ALA A 110 0.93 11.27 -4.39
C ALA A 110 0.66 9.86 -3.89
N GLY A 111 -0.24 9.73 -2.92
CA GLY A 111 -0.60 8.43 -2.36
C GLY A 111 0.16 8.03 -1.09
N GLU A 112 1.03 8.87 -0.56
CA GLU A 112 1.72 8.63 0.73
C GLU A 112 0.75 8.68 1.92
N PHE A 113 -0.27 7.80 1.90
CA PHE A 113 -1.34 7.79 2.91
C PHE A 113 -0.82 7.40 4.30
N GLY A 114 0.24 6.59 4.37
CA GLY A 114 0.86 6.21 5.63
C GLY A 114 1.42 7.39 6.42
N ALA A 115 1.77 8.48 5.74
CA ALA A 115 2.27 9.71 6.35
C ALA A 115 1.17 10.65 6.87
N MET A 116 -0.12 10.33 6.67
CA MET A 116 -1.20 11.12 7.28
C MET A 116 -1.05 11.15 8.80
N GLN A 117 -1.36 12.29 9.40
CA GLN A 117 -1.27 12.45 10.86
C GLN A 117 -2.60 12.05 11.50
N LEU A 118 -2.52 11.12 12.45
CA LEU A 118 -3.61 10.83 13.38
C LEU A 118 -3.21 11.24 14.79
N PHE A 119 -4.21 11.44 15.65
CA PHE A 119 -3.97 11.69 17.06
C PHE A 119 -4.19 10.40 17.86
N SER A 120 -3.23 10.08 18.71
CA SER A 120 -3.32 8.99 19.68
C SER A 120 -3.06 9.51 21.10
N GLN A 121 -3.51 8.77 22.10
CA GLN A 121 -3.13 9.07 23.48
C GLN A 121 -1.65 8.76 23.69
N ASN A 122 -0.94 9.70 24.34
CA ASN A 122 0.43 9.45 24.74
C ASN A 122 0.47 8.30 25.77
N ALA A 123 1.27 7.27 25.50
CA ALA A 123 1.44 6.13 26.39
C ALA A 123 1.88 6.50 27.84
N GLN A 124 2.42 7.70 28.00
CA GLN A 124 2.87 8.25 29.31
C GLN A 124 1.82 9.13 30.00
N GLY A 125 0.57 9.16 29.49
CA GLY A 125 -0.53 9.89 30.14
C GLY A 125 -0.54 11.40 29.92
N GLY A 126 0.23 11.91 28.99
CA GLY A 126 0.45 13.36 28.75
C GLY A 126 -0.49 14.03 27.72
N GLY A 127 -1.64 13.45 27.38
CA GLY A 127 -2.58 14.02 26.40
C GLY A 127 -2.43 13.42 24.99
N LEU A 128 -3.05 14.07 23.99
CA LEU A 128 -3.02 13.62 22.60
C LEU A 128 -1.69 14.02 21.94
N CYS A 129 -1.08 13.10 21.21
CA CYS A 129 0.07 13.36 20.34
C CYS A 129 -0.22 12.94 18.91
N ALA A 130 0.36 13.66 17.95
CA ALA A 130 0.29 13.29 16.54
C ALA A 130 1.19 12.08 16.27
N ALA A 131 0.70 11.15 15.45
CA ALA A 131 1.45 10.00 14.97
C ALA A 131 1.15 9.77 13.49
N PHE A 132 2.11 9.27 12.74
CA PHE A 132 1.83 8.83 11.37
C PHE A 132 0.81 7.71 11.36
N TYR A 133 -0.07 7.73 10.38
CA TYR A 133 -1.12 6.73 10.19
C TYR A 133 -0.55 5.31 10.19
N GLU A 134 0.55 5.09 9.49
CA GLU A 134 1.20 3.78 9.44
C GLU A 134 1.66 3.25 10.81
N ASN A 135 2.08 4.14 11.72
CA ASN A 135 2.49 3.76 13.07
C ASN A 135 1.33 3.25 13.93
N LEU A 136 0.10 3.54 13.54
CA LEU A 136 -1.11 3.16 14.27
C LEU A 136 -1.95 2.10 13.55
N ALA A 137 -1.86 2.04 12.21
CA ALA A 137 -2.76 1.27 11.37
C ALA A 137 -2.06 0.23 10.47
N SER A 138 -0.73 0.16 10.43
CA SER A 138 -0.06 -0.92 9.69
C SER A 138 -0.32 -2.30 10.32
N ALA A 139 -0.15 -3.36 9.54
CA ALA A 139 -0.20 -4.73 10.08
C ALA A 139 0.92 -4.95 11.12
N ALA A 140 2.10 -4.33 10.91
CA ALA A 140 3.18 -4.36 11.90
C ALA A 140 2.78 -3.68 13.22
N ALA A 141 2.06 -2.57 13.16
CA ALA A 141 1.55 -1.88 14.36
C ALA A 141 0.58 -2.77 15.16
N LEU A 142 -0.31 -3.52 14.47
CA LEU A 142 -1.19 -4.48 15.13
C LEU A 142 -0.40 -5.60 15.81
N VAL A 143 0.56 -6.20 15.12
CA VAL A 143 1.40 -7.27 15.68
C VAL A 143 2.15 -6.76 16.91
N HIS A 144 2.76 -5.59 16.81
CA HIS A 144 3.48 -4.98 17.95
C HIS A 144 2.57 -4.72 19.16
N ALA A 145 1.36 -4.20 18.92
CA ALA A 145 0.39 -4.01 20.00
C ALA A 145 -0.08 -5.34 20.61
N ALA A 146 -0.29 -6.37 19.78
CA ALA A 146 -0.69 -7.70 20.23
C ALA A 146 0.41 -8.41 21.03
N GLN A 147 1.68 -8.16 20.73
CA GLN A 147 2.84 -8.63 21.50
C GLN A 147 2.88 -8.08 22.94
N GLY A 148 2.25 -6.94 23.19
CA GLY A 148 2.05 -6.42 24.54
C GLY A 148 1.14 -7.31 25.39
N VAL A 149 0.30 -8.15 24.77
CA VAL A 149 -0.57 -9.15 25.44
C VAL A 149 0.05 -10.54 25.36
N TYR A 150 0.51 -10.94 24.19
CA TYR A 150 1.11 -12.24 23.91
C TYR A 150 2.44 -12.06 23.17
N PRO A 151 3.56 -12.04 23.88
CA PRO A 151 4.90 -11.77 23.32
C PRO A 151 5.35 -12.75 22.23
N GLU A 152 4.76 -13.94 22.18
CA GLU A 152 5.08 -14.97 21.19
C GLU A 152 4.49 -14.74 19.79
N LEU A 153 3.55 -13.80 19.64
CA LEU A 153 2.94 -13.49 18.33
C LEU A 153 3.96 -12.85 17.40
N GLN A 154 4.09 -13.38 16.19
CA GLN A 154 5.13 -12.96 15.23
C GLN A 154 4.56 -12.26 13.99
N ASP A 155 3.30 -12.53 13.65
CA ASP A 155 2.69 -12.00 12.43
C ASP A 155 1.18 -11.76 12.60
N GLY A 156 0.62 -11.01 11.63
CA GLY A 156 -0.79 -10.65 11.65
C GLY A 156 -1.73 -11.84 11.46
N ARG A 157 -1.28 -12.94 10.87
CA ARG A 157 -2.08 -14.17 10.73
C ARG A 157 -2.34 -14.79 12.11
N GLN A 158 -1.30 -14.92 12.92
CA GLN A 158 -1.43 -15.44 14.29
C GLN A 158 -2.34 -14.56 15.15
N VAL A 159 -2.32 -13.24 14.95
CA VAL A 159 -3.28 -12.32 15.61
C VAL A 159 -4.71 -12.61 15.15
N CYS A 160 -4.92 -12.75 13.83
CA CYS A 160 -6.25 -13.07 13.29
C CYS A 160 -6.79 -14.44 13.76
N GLU A 161 -5.94 -15.43 13.93
CA GLU A 161 -6.33 -16.75 14.44
C GLU A 161 -6.86 -16.70 15.89
N ARG A 162 -6.56 -15.62 16.62
CA ARG A 162 -7.00 -15.39 18.02
C ARG A 162 -7.97 -14.20 18.15
N MET A 163 -8.70 -13.83 17.09
CA MET A 163 -9.58 -12.65 17.11
C MET A 163 -10.68 -12.70 18.19
N GLU A 164 -11.11 -13.91 18.55
CA GLU A 164 -12.13 -14.13 19.58
C GLU A 164 -11.56 -14.15 21.02
N ASP A 165 -10.24 -14.01 21.17
CA ASP A 165 -9.60 -13.96 22.49
C ASP A 165 -9.96 -12.66 23.21
N PRO A 166 -10.60 -12.72 24.39
CA PRO A 166 -11.02 -11.53 25.12
C PRO A 166 -9.87 -10.57 25.50
N ALA A 167 -8.64 -11.07 25.61
CA ALA A 167 -7.48 -10.24 25.91
C ALA A 167 -6.96 -9.49 24.67
N LEU A 168 -7.11 -10.06 23.47
CA LEU A 168 -6.70 -9.44 22.20
C LEU A 168 -7.78 -8.56 21.58
N SER A 169 -9.06 -8.85 21.82
CA SER A 169 -10.16 -8.10 21.21
C SER A 169 -10.03 -6.58 21.38
N PRO A 170 -9.70 -6.01 22.56
CA PRO A 170 -9.53 -4.56 22.70
C PRO A 170 -8.40 -3.99 21.85
N VAL A 171 -7.31 -4.75 21.65
CA VAL A 171 -6.16 -4.35 20.81
C VAL A 171 -6.58 -4.32 19.34
N ILE A 172 -7.25 -5.37 18.90
CA ILE A 172 -7.75 -5.48 17.51
C ILE A 172 -8.79 -4.39 17.24
N ASP A 173 -9.73 -4.15 18.13
CA ASP A 173 -10.75 -3.12 17.98
C ASP A 173 -10.14 -1.71 17.95
N GLN A 174 -9.07 -1.44 18.72
CA GLN A 174 -8.37 -0.17 18.65
C GLN A 174 -7.65 -0.02 17.28
N TRP A 175 -7.02 -1.07 16.80
CA TRP A 175 -6.37 -1.05 15.49
C TRP A 175 -7.41 -0.86 14.36
N VAL A 176 -8.54 -1.55 14.41
CA VAL A 176 -9.67 -1.36 13.47
C VAL A 176 -10.14 0.09 13.47
N ARG A 177 -10.28 0.72 14.64
CA ARG A 177 -10.62 2.16 14.73
C ARG A 177 -9.57 3.04 14.05
N ASN A 178 -8.28 2.77 14.27
CA ASN A 178 -7.20 3.54 13.64
C ASN A 178 -7.23 3.41 12.12
N VAL A 179 -7.39 2.18 11.60
CA VAL A 179 -7.59 1.94 10.15
C VAL A 179 -8.78 2.73 9.63
N SER A 180 -9.91 2.68 10.33
CA SER A 180 -11.14 3.34 9.92
C SER A 180 -11.04 4.87 9.94
N TYR A 181 -10.28 5.48 10.85
CA TYR A 181 -10.03 6.94 10.86
C TYR A 181 -9.29 7.39 9.60
N GLY A 182 -8.27 6.64 9.17
CA GLY A 182 -7.58 6.95 7.93
C GLY A 182 -8.48 6.76 6.70
N LEU A 183 -9.20 5.63 6.64
CA LEU A 183 -10.12 5.35 5.53
C LEU A 183 -11.23 6.40 5.43
N SER A 184 -11.88 6.77 6.53
CA SER A 184 -12.93 7.79 6.53
C SER A 184 -12.38 9.15 6.08
N SER A 185 -11.17 9.53 6.48
CA SER A 185 -10.50 10.74 6.03
C SER A 185 -10.27 10.72 4.51
N LEU A 186 -9.76 9.60 3.97
CA LEU A 186 -9.56 9.43 2.53
C LEU A 186 -10.88 9.48 1.77
N ILE A 187 -11.94 8.85 2.30
CA ILE A 187 -13.27 8.89 1.70
C ILE A 187 -13.81 10.33 1.63
N HIS A 188 -13.69 11.09 2.71
CA HIS A 188 -14.18 12.46 2.74
C HIS A 188 -13.37 13.42 1.84
N VAL A 189 -12.07 13.20 1.69
CA VAL A 189 -11.19 14.06 0.87
C VAL A 189 -11.31 13.74 -0.61
N PHE A 190 -11.31 12.45 -0.98
CA PHE A 190 -11.27 12.03 -2.38
C PHE A 190 -12.65 11.68 -2.95
N ASN A 191 -13.64 11.40 -2.10
CA ASN A 191 -14.98 10.92 -2.50
C ASN A 191 -14.91 9.81 -3.56
N PRO A 192 -14.14 8.73 -3.33
CA PRO A 192 -13.97 7.68 -4.32
C PRO A 192 -15.19 6.77 -4.37
N GLY A 193 -15.51 6.22 -5.54
CA GLY A 193 -16.53 5.17 -5.65
C GLY A 193 -16.06 3.80 -5.12
N LEU A 194 -14.75 3.62 -4.99
CA LEU A 194 -14.12 2.36 -4.61
C LEU A 194 -12.81 2.62 -3.84
N ILE A 195 -12.55 1.82 -2.79
CA ILE A 195 -11.21 1.66 -2.20
C ILE A 195 -10.86 0.18 -2.23
N VAL A 196 -9.72 -0.15 -2.84
CA VAL A 196 -9.13 -1.49 -2.85
C VAL A 196 -8.19 -1.61 -1.67
N LEU A 197 -8.46 -2.52 -0.74
CA LEU A 197 -7.68 -2.75 0.47
C LEU A 197 -6.80 -3.98 0.31
N GLY A 198 -5.49 -3.77 0.34
CA GLY A 198 -4.46 -4.80 0.26
C GLY A 198 -3.76 -5.05 1.58
N GLY A 199 -2.98 -6.12 1.61
CA GLY A 199 -2.21 -6.57 2.77
C GLY A 199 -2.58 -7.98 3.19
N GLY A 200 -1.59 -8.73 3.66
CA GLY A 200 -1.79 -10.14 4.00
C GLY A 200 -2.83 -10.38 5.09
N ILE A 201 -2.92 -9.46 6.04
CA ILE A 201 -3.86 -9.53 7.17
C ILE A 201 -5.33 -9.33 6.73
N LEU A 202 -5.56 -8.56 5.67
CA LEU A 202 -6.90 -8.27 5.15
C LEU A 202 -7.51 -9.40 4.30
N LYS A 203 -6.80 -10.53 4.16
CA LYS A 203 -7.39 -11.78 3.66
C LYS A 203 -8.32 -12.46 4.66
N ASN A 204 -8.31 -12.02 5.91
CA ASN A 204 -9.26 -12.46 6.92
C ASN A 204 -10.56 -11.68 6.75
N ASP A 205 -11.61 -12.36 6.31
CA ASP A 205 -12.91 -11.75 5.99
C ASP A 205 -13.55 -11.10 7.22
N ALA A 206 -13.47 -11.74 8.40
CA ALA A 206 -14.06 -11.19 9.62
C ALA A 206 -13.37 -9.89 10.06
N LEU A 207 -12.03 -9.79 9.89
CA LEU A 207 -11.31 -8.54 10.15
C LEU A 207 -11.68 -7.46 9.13
N PHE A 208 -11.81 -7.83 7.85
CA PHE A 208 -12.23 -6.91 6.79
C PHE A 208 -13.64 -6.37 7.06
N GLU A 209 -14.59 -7.23 7.43
CA GLU A 209 -15.96 -6.83 7.79
C GLU A 209 -15.99 -5.88 8.99
N LYS A 210 -15.16 -6.14 10.03
CA LYS A 210 -15.01 -5.23 11.17
C LYS A 210 -14.52 -3.84 10.73
N ILE A 211 -13.55 -3.77 9.80
CA ILE A 211 -13.05 -2.50 9.27
C ILE A 211 -14.13 -1.78 8.47
N ASP A 212 -14.83 -2.48 7.55
CA ASP A 212 -15.90 -1.87 6.77
C ASP A 212 -17.00 -1.32 7.68
N ALA A 213 -17.49 -2.12 8.61
CA ALA A 213 -18.52 -1.70 9.55
C ALA A 213 -18.08 -0.50 10.39
N CYS A 214 -16.86 -0.51 10.94
CA CYS A 214 -16.34 0.60 11.73
C CYS A 214 -16.17 1.86 10.88
N THR A 215 -15.66 1.76 9.64
CA THR A 215 -15.49 2.88 8.73
C THR A 215 -16.83 3.55 8.43
N ARG A 216 -17.87 2.76 8.14
CA ARG A 216 -19.22 3.29 7.84
C ARG A 216 -19.80 4.11 8.97
N THR A 217 -19.51 3.78 10.23
CA THR A 217 -20.00 4.57 11.38
C THR A 217 -19.40 5.98 11.47
N GLN A 218 -18.35 6.24 10.71
CA GLN A 218 -17.60 7.51 10.73
C GLN A 218 -17.89 8.38 9.51
N LEU A 219 -18.67 7.87 8.54
CA LEU A 219 -18.95 8.61 7.32
C LEU A 219 -20.09 9.61 7.53
N MET A 220 -19.90 10.80 6.94
CA MET A 220 -20.98 11.77 6.82
C MET A 220 -22.06 11.25 5.86
N PRO A 221 -23.33 11.64 6.04
CA PRO A 221 -24.38 11.31 5.07
C PRO A 221 -23.98 11.68 3.64
N GLY A 222 -24.20 10.77 2.69
CA GLY A 222 -23.83 10.95 1.29
C GLY A 222 -22.51 10.33 0.86
N PHE A 223 -21.70 9.79 1.81
CA PHE A 223 -20.46 9.06 1.52
C PHE A 223 -20.59 7.53 1.68
N ASP A 224 -21.75 7.05 2.06
CA ASP A 224 -22.06 5.64 2.30
C ASP A 224 -22.08 4.76 1.03
N CYS A 225 -22.11 5.38 -0.15
CA CYS A 225 -22.04 4.70 -1.44
C CYS A 225 -20.64 4.15 -1.79
N VAL A 226 -19.59 4.54 -1.08
CA VAL A 226 -18.25 4.02 -1.31
C VAL A 226 -18.20 2.50 -1.08
N ARG A 227 -17.51 1.79 -1.96
CA ARG A 227 -17.27 0.36 -1.79
C ARG A 227 -15.86 0.12 -1.26
N LEU A 228 -15.75 -0.62 -0.17
CA LEU A 228 -14.48 -1.19 0.25
C LEU A 228 -14.41 -2.62 -0.27
N VAL A 229 -13.30 -3.00 -0.89
CA VAL A 229 -13.09 -4.35 -1.43
C VAL A 229 -11.68 -4.83 -1.15
N GLN A 230 -11.51 -6.13 -0.97
CA GLN A 230 -10.19 -6.73 -0.82
C GLN A 230 -9.46 -6.78 -2.17
N ALA A 231 -8.15 -6.54 -2.17
CA ALA A 231 -7.28 -6.73 -3.32
C ALA A 231 -7.27 -8.21 -3.75
N ARG A 232 -7.31 -8.46 -5.06
CA ARG A 232 -7.41 -9.82 -5.62
C ARG A 232 -6.07 -10.45 -5.96
N LEU A 233 -5.08 -9.66 -6.36
CA LEU A 233 -3.83 -10.18 -6.92
C LEU A 233 -2.77 -10.51 -5.86
N GLY A 234 -2.98 -10.04 -4.62
CA GLY A 234 -2.13 -10.37 -3.47
C GLY A 234 -0.65 -10.02 -3.71
N ASN A 235 0.27 -10.89 -3.27
CA ASN A 235 1.71 -10.63 -3.34
C ASN A 235 2.28 -10.54 -4.77
N ARG A 236 1.53 -10.92 -5.79
CA ARG A 236 1.95 -10.80 -7.19
C ARG A 236 1.61 -9.45 -7.81
N ALA A 237 0.78 -8.64 -7.14
CA ALA A 237 0.27 -7.40 -7.70
C ALA A 237 1.38 -6.44 -8.17
N GLY A 238 2.39 -6.19 -7.35
CA GLY A 238 3.52 -5.30 -7.71
C GLY A 238 4.25 -5.75 -8.97
N MET A 239 4.62 -7.03 -9.04
CA MET A 239 5.30 -7.59 -10.22
C MET A 239 4.40 -7.60 -11.46
N THR A 240 3.12 -7.93 -11.31
CA THR A 240 2.14 -7.90 -12.40
C THR A 240 1.95 -6.47 -12.92
N GLY A 241 1.83 -5.48 -12.04
CA GLY A 241 1.70 -4.08 -12.42
C GLY A 241 2.93 -3.55 -13.14
N ALA A 242 4.13 -3.88 -12.67
CA ALA A 242 5.36 -3.53 -13.36
C ALA A 242 5.41 -4.10 -14.78
N ALA A 243 5.01 -5.37 -14.96
CA ALA A 243 4.94 -5.99 -16.29
C ALA A 243 3.93 -5.29 -17.21
N LEU A 244 2.75 -4.92 -16.69
CA LEU A 244 1.75 -4.17 -17.44
C LEU A 244 2.23 -2.76 -17.81
N LEU A 245 2.97 -2.08 -16.93
CA LEU A 245 3.58 -0.78 -17.24
C LEU A 245 4.66 -0.90 -18.33
N ALA A 246 5.46 -1.96 -18.31
CA ALA A 246 6.42 -2.24 -19.37
C ALA A 246 5.74 -2.52 -20.71
N GLN A 247 4.62 -3.25 -20.72
CA GLN A 247 3.84 -3.53 -21.91
C GLN A 247 3.35 -2.23 -22.60
N ASN A 248 3.04 -1.19 -21.83
CA ASN A 248 2.62 0.09 -22.37
C ASN A 248 3.76 0.88 -23.08
N LEU A 249 5.01 0.41 -23.01
CA LEU A 249 6.15 0.99 -23.72
C LEU A 249 6.35 0.42 -25.14
N LEU A 250 5.65 -0.66 -25.46
CA LEU A 250 5.70 -1.36 -26.77
C LEU A 250 4.61 -0.84 -27.70
#